data_fb3d67d35a70d8951c054ecaa5f0c445
#
_entry.id   fb3d67d35a70d8951c054ecaa5f0c445
#
_cell.length_a   1.000
_cell.length_b   1.000
_cell.length_c   1.000
_cell.angle_alpha   90.00
_cell.angle_beta   90.00
_cell.angle_gamma   90.00
#
_symmetry.space_group_name_H-M   'P 1'
#
loop_
_entity.id
_entity.type
_entity.pdbx_description
1 polymer ?
#
loop_
_entity_poly.entity_id
_entity_poly.type
_entity_poly.pdbx_seq_one_letter_code
_entity_poly.pdbx_strand_id
1 'polypeptide(L)'
;MLEQTSNRPYPGTPSAYGDEKRAVSARHSPRQNHLLAALPQEDYERLLPDLEHVPLPLGWTVHGAGDREEHLYFLAAGIVSRLYVMQNGESANFAVTGNEGVIGIASFLGGESTPSQAVVLSAGYAYRLRADLLKNELEHDGLLPHLLLRYTQALIAQTGQIAACNRHHSVEQQLCRWILSSLDRLSSNELEMTQELIADVLGVRREAITEAAGKLQKAGLIRYKRGHIIVLDRQRLEAQVCECYAVVKREYDRLLPEHRRAEVASRE
;
A
#
# COMPACT_ATOMS: atom_id res chain seq x y z
N MET A 1 -23.75 5.83 -26.03
CA MET A 1 -24.60 5.65 -24.85
C MET A 1 -23.97 4.51 -24.08
N LEU A 2 -23.07 4.81 -23.16
CA LEU A 2 -22.47 3.81 -22.26
C LEU A 2 -23.19 3.98 -20.92
N GLU A 3 -24.02 3.01 -20.61
CA GLU A 3 -24.73 2.93 -19.33
C GLU A 3 -23.71 2.84 -18.19
N GLN A 4 -23.92 3.68 -17.20
CA GLN A 4 -23.21 3.69 -15.93
C GLN A 4 -23.41 2.33 -15.23
N THR A 5 -22.40 1.48 -15.25
CA THR A 5 -22.39 0.27 -14.43
C THR A 5 -22.26 0.69 -12.97
N SER A 6 -23.28 0.29 -12.20
CA SER A 6 -23.48 0.45 -10.78
C SER A 6 -22.19 0.23 -9.97
N ASN A 7 -21.66 1.32 -9.45
CA ASN A 7 -20.63 1.35 -8.44
C ASN A 7 -21.25 0.84 -7.11
N ARG A 8 -21.17 -0.46 -6.82
CA ARG A 8 -21.52 -0.96 -5.47
C ARG A 8 -20.36 -0.61 -4.56
N PRO A 9 -20.57 0.27 -3.56
CA PRO A 9 -19.54 0.52 -2.56
C PRO A 9 -19.31 -0.77 -1.75
N TYR A 10 -18.07 -1.05 -1.42
CA TYR A 10 -17.73 -2.00 -0.36
C TYR A 10 -18.57 -1.66 0.88
N PRO A 11 -19.22 -2.65 1.56
CA PRO A 11 -20.09 -2.38 2.68
C PRO A 11 -19.28 -1.75 3.81
N GLY A 12 -19.50 -0.47 4.07
CA GLY A 12 -18.87 0.23 5.19
C GLY A 12 -18.36 1.65 4.93
N THR A 13 -18.97 2.43 4.03
CA THR A 13 -18.69 3.87 3.97
C THR A 13 -19.31 4.58 5.19
N PRO A 14 -18.50 5.14 6.12
CA PRO A 14 -19.02 6.03 7.14
C PRO A 14 -19.40 7.36 6.47
N SER A 15 -20.69 7.69 6.50
CA SER A 15 -21.20 9.03 6.20
C SER A 15 -20.74 9.97 7.32
N ALA A 16 -20.17 11.12 6.93
CA ALA A 16 -19.91 12.30 7.72
C ALA A 16 -18.96 12.13 8.94
N TYR A 17 -17.67 12.42 8.71
CA TYR A 17 -16.79 12.84 9.80
C TYR A 17 -16.98 14.33 10.06
N GLY A 18 -17.68 14.63 11.19
CA GLY A 18 -17.73 15.95 11.77
C GLY A 18 -16.40 16.37 12.38
N ASP A 19 -16.16 17.68 12.36
CA ASP A 19 -15.03 18.40 12.92
C ASP A 19 -14.53 17.88 14.28
N GLU A 20 -13.41 17.15 14.30
CA GLU A 20 -12.55 17.03 15.47
C GLU A 20 -11.13 17.50 15.12
N LYS A 21 -10.95 18.82 15.14
CA LYS A 21 -9.64 19.43 15.37
C LYS A 21 -9.24 19.14 16.82
N ARG A 22 -8.58 18.01 17.04
CA ARG A 22 -7.97 17.69 18.34
C ARG A 22 -6.48 17.42 18.20
N ALA A 23 -5.73 18.06 19.09
CA ALA A 23 -4.30 18.04 19.29
C ALA A 23 -3.62 16.76 18.75
N VAL A 24 -2.80 16.92 17.72
CA VAL A 24 -1.90 15.88 17.21
C VAL A 24 -1.00 15.46 18.37
N SER A 25 -1.24 14.28 18.89
CA SER A 25 -0.40 13.65 19.91
C SER A 25 1.03 13.55 19.38
N ALA A 26 2.05 13.72 20.23
CA ALA A 26 3.48 13.60 19.93
C ALA A 26 3.93 12.23 19.34
N ARG A 27 2.98 11.34 19.05
CA ARG A 27 3.19 10.02 18.45
C ARG A 27 3.02 9.97 16.92
N HIS A 28 2.52 11.03 16.27
CA HIS A 28 2.27 11.07 14.84
C HIS A 28 3.17 12.10 14.18
N SER A 29 4.06 11.66 13.28
CA SER A 29 5.00 12.51 12.53
C SER A 29 4.91 12.20 11.05
N PRO A 30 4.91 13.21 10.16
CA PRO A 30 5.02 12.98 8.71
C PRO A 30 6.27 12.17 8.32
N ARG A 31 7.35 12.25 9.10
CA ARG A 31 8.58 11.48 8.89
C ARG A 31 8.44 9.98 9.15
N GLN A 32 7.27 9.49 9.57
CA GLN A 32 6.94 8.06 9.56
C GLN A 32 6.76 7.52 8.14
N ASN A 33 6.45 8.41 7.17
CA ASN A 33 6.60 8.07 5.76
C ASN A 33 8.07 8.20 5.36
N HIS A 34 8.63 7.15 4.75
CA HIS A 34 10.06 7.07 4.45
C HIS A 34 10.51 8.09 3.38
N LEU A 35 9.64 8.46 2.44
CA LEU A 35 9.97 9.50 1.45
C LEU A 35 10.10 10.87 2.12
N LEU A 36 9.17 11.20 3.05
CA LEU A 36 9.25 12.45 3.82
C LEU A 36 10.41 12.43 4.81
N ALA A 37 10.76 11.25 5.37
CA ALA A 37 11.91 11.11 6.26
C ALA A 37 13.25 11.31 5.54
N ALA A 38 13.31 10.99 4.25
CA ALA A 38 14.51 11.12 3.41
C ALA A 38 14.79 12.55 2.96
N LEU A 39 13.82 13.46 3.10
CA LEU A 39 13.99 14.86 2.68
C LEU A 39 15.01 15.59 3.57
N PRO A 40 15.86 16.44 2.97
CA PRO A 40 16.61 17.45 3.70
C PRO A 40 15.69 18.30 4.59
N GLN A 41 16.24 18.84 5.67
CA GLN A 41 15.45 19.60 6.65
C GLN A 41 14.71 20.78 6.00
N GLU A 42 15.37 21.50 5.10
CA GLU A 42 14.79 22.65 4.39
C GLU A 42 13.60 22.26 3.52
N ASP A 43 13.71 21.18 2.70
CA ASP A 43 12.62 20.66 1.87
C ASP A 43 11.45 20.18 2.71
N TYR A 44 11.75 19.49 3.81
CA TYR A 44 10.73 19.00 4.73
C TYR A 44 9.96 20.13 5.43
N GLU A 45 10.68 21.16 5.94
CA GLU A 45 10.06 22.31 6.62
C GLU A 45 9.20 23.15 5.67
N ARG A 46 9.57 23.22 4.39
CA ARG A 46 8.77 23.90 3.35
C ARG A 46 7.44 23.19 3.09
N LEU A 47 7.45 21.83 3.08
CA LEU A 47 6.24 21.04 2.86
C LEU A 47 5.32 20.93 4.09
N LEU A 48 5.90 21.00 5.29
CA LEU A 48 5.21 20.70 6.54
C LEU A 48 3.91 21.47 6.77
N PRO A 49 3.80 22.79 6.45
CA PRO A 49 2.57 23.54 6.63
C PRO A 49 1.41 23.06 5.76
N ASP A 50 1.71 22.43 4.61
CA ASP A 50 0.74 21.98 3.62
C ASP A 50 0.36 20.50 3.76
N LEU A 51 1.01 19.78 4.68
CA LEU A 51 0.73 18.39 4.98
C LEU A 51 -0.44 18.26 5.96
N GLU A 52 -1.54 17.69 5.49
CA GLU A 52 -2.73 17.44 6.30
C GLU A 52 -2.78 15.99 6.77
N HIS A 53 -2.87 15.78 8.09
CA HIS A 53 -3.07 14.45 8.66
C HIS A 53 -4.48 13.92 8.39
N VAL A 54 -4.58 12.71 7.81
CA VAL A 54 -5.86 12.07 7.49
C VAL A 54 -5.88 10.61 7.94
N PRO A 55 -6.98 10.14 8.57
CA PRO A 55 -7.15 8.74 8.90
C PRO A 55 -7.38 7.91 7.63
N LEU A 56 -6.93 6.66 7.65
CA LEU A 56 -7.15 5.65 6.63
C LEU A 56 -7.99 4.51 7.24
N PRO A 57 -9.32 4.63 7.31
CA PRO A 57 -10.16 3.56 7.84
C PRO A 57 -10.16 2.34 6.90
N LEU A 58 -10.25 1.14 7.47
CA LEU A 58 -10.32 -0.11 6.72
C LEU A 58 -11.45 -0.08 5.69
N GLY A 59 -11.17 -0.49 4.46
CA GLY A 59 -12.12 -0.53 3.35
C GLY A 59 -12.40 0.82 2.69
N TRP A 60 -11.78 1.91 3.17
CA TRP A 60 -11.94 3.20 2.51
C TRP A 60 -11.30 3.21 1.12
N THR A 61 -12.05 3.70 0.12
CA THR A 61 -11.55 3.95 -1.23
C THR A 61 -10.92 5.33 -1.27
N VAL A 62 -9.60 5.39 -1.35
CA VAL A 62 -8.82 6.64 -1.41
C VAL A 62 -9.09 7.38 -2.72
N HIS A 63 -9.17 6.66 -3.83
CA HIS A 63 -9.70 7.11 -5.13
C HIS A 63 -10.32 5.93 -5.89
N GLY A 64 -11.38 6.19 -6.63
CA GLY A 64 -12.01 5.25 -7.55
C GLY A 64 -11.32 5.20 -8.91
N ALA A 65 -11.70 4.22 -9.74
CA ALA A 65 -11.21 4.12 -11.11
C ALA A 65 -11.71 5.29 -11.97
N GLY A 66 -10.79 6.03 -12.59
CA GLY A 66 -11.09 7.22 -13.39
C GLY A 66 -11.26 8.51 -12.60
N ASP A 67 -11.30 8.44 -11.27
CA ASP A 67 -11.35 9.65 -10.44
C ASP A 67 -10.09 10.50 -10.61
N ARG A 68 -10.24 11.80 -10.49
CA ARG A 68 -9.12 12.74 -10.47
C ARG A 68 -8.39 12.62 -9.13
N GLU A 69 -7.07 12.41 -9.20
CA GLU A 69 -6.21 12.37 -8.02
C GLU A 69 -5.83 13.79 -7.59
N GLU A 70 -6.69 14.42 -6.76
CA GLU A 70 -6.50 15.79 -6.28
C GLU A 70 -5.45 15.93 -5.16
N HIS A 71 -5.02 14.81 -4.60
CA HIS A 71 -4.06 14.76 -3.49
C HIS A 71 -3.04 13.63 -3.69
N LEU A 72 -1.83 13.89 -3.19
CA LEU A 72 -0.82 12.87 -2.94
C LEU A 72 -0.86 12.47 -1.45
N TYR A 73 -1.03 11.19 -1.16
CA TYR A 73 -1.10 10.66 0.20
C TYR A 73 0.21 9.96 0.56
N PHE A 74 0.97 10.50 1.50
CA PHE A 74 2.15 9.89 2.10
C PHE A 74 1.69 9.00 3.26
N LEU A 75 1.72 7.69 3.09
CA LEU A 75 1.29 6.76 4.11
C LEU A 75 2.27 6.75 5.28
N ALA A 76 1.77 6.91 6.50
CA ALA A 76 2.57 6.84 7.72
C ALA A 76 2.33 5.54 8.49
N ALA A 77 1.12 4.97 8.36
CA ALA A 77 0.75 3.66 8.88
C ALA A 77 -0.38 3.05 8.05
N GLY A 78 -0.51 1.72 8.10
CA GLY A 78 -1.51 0.98 7.35
C GLY A 78 -1.03 0.55 5.97
N ILE A 79 -1.93 -0.07 5.21
CA ILE A 79 -1.66 -0.62 3.88
C ILE A 79 -2.79 -0.21 2.94
N VAL A 80 -2.42 0.30 1.78
CA VAL A 80 -3.33 0.58 0.65
C VAL A 80 -3.00 -0.34 -0.51
N SER A 81 -4.03 -1.03 -1.03
CA SER A 81 -3.96 -1.84 -2.24
C SER A 81 -4.36 -1.02 -3.45
N ARG A 82 -3.64 -1.21 -4.54
CA ARG A 82 -4.05 -0.75 -5.87
C ARG A 82 -4.54 -1.92 -6.68
N LEU A 83 -5.74 -1.81 -7.21
CA LEU A 83 -6.38 -2.91 -7.91
C LEU A 83 -7.16 -2.41 -9.14
N TYR A 84 -7.28 -3.29 -10.11
CA TYR A 84 -8.20 -3.16 -11.22
C TYR A 84 -9.46 -3.95 -10.93
N VAL A 85 -10.62 -3.39 -11.28
CA VAL A 85 -11.91 -4.09 -11.24
C VAL A 85 -12.35 -4.35 -12.67
N MET A 86 -12.63 -5.61 -12.97
CA MET A 86 -13.09 -6.06 -14.28
C MET A 86 -14.58 -5.84 -14.44
N GLN A 87 -15.08 -5.89 -15.68
CA GLN A 87 -16.50 -5.72 -15.99
C GLN A 87 -17.41 -6.74 -15.30
N ASN A 88 -16.91 -7.94 -15.02
CA ASN A 88 -17.62 -8.99 -14.28
C ASN A 88 -17.60 -8.81 -12.75
N GLY A 89 -16.95 -7.75 -12.25
CA GLY A 89 -16.80 -7.44 -10.82
C GLY A 89 -15.60 -8.11 -10.14
N GLU A 90 -14.88 -8.98 -10.83
CA GLU A 90 -13.63 -9.55 -10.29
C GLU A 90 -12.56 -8.45 -10.19
N SER A 91 -11.70 -8.58 -9.20
CA SER A 91 -10.59 -7.62 -9.00
C SER A 91 -9.25 -8.33 -8.95
N ALA A 92 -8.19 -7.60 -9.27
CA ALA A 92 -6.82 -8.07 -9.13
C ALA A 92 -5.93 -6.95 -8.63
N ASN A 93 -5.20 -7.22 -7.54
CA ASN A 93 -4.19 -6.32 -7.02
C ASN A 93 -2.94 -6.36 -7.91
N PHE A 94 -2.40 -5.19 -8.22
CA PHE A 94 -1.15 -5.05 -8.93
C PHE A 94 -0.05 -4.37 -8.11
N ALA A 95 -0.41 -3.73 -6.98
CA ALA A 95 0.54 -3.14 -6.06
C ALA A 95 -0.06 -2.95 -4.66
N VAL A 96 0.81 -2.99 -3.65
CA VAL A 96 0.52 -2.57 -2.28
C VAL A 96 1.48 -1.47 -1.87
N THR A 97 0.99 -0.52 -1.11
CA THR A 97 1.76 0.63 -0.62
C THR A 97 1.56 0.74 0.89
N GLY A 98 2.63 0.92 1.62
CA GLY A 98 2.67 1.25 3.03
C GLY A 98 3.45 2.55 3.27
N ASN A 99 4.13 2.65 4.41
CA ASN A 99 4.89 3.84 4.79
C ASN A 99 6.15 4.10 3.92
N GLU A 100 6.51 3.18 3.03
CA GLU A 100 7.59 3.36 2.04
C GLU A 100 7.17 4.19 0.81
N GLY A 101 5.88 4.54 0.69
CA GLY A 101 5.40 5.11 -0.57
C GLY A 101 4.23 6.06 -0.46
N VAL A 102 3.62 6.32 -1.61
CA VAL A 102 2.53 7.29 -1.78
C VAL A 102 1.40 6.74 -2.63
N ILE A 103 0.18 7.28 -2.44
CA ILE A 103 -0.98 7.11 -3.32
C ILE A 103 -1.27 8.46 -3.98
N GLY A 104 -1.70 8.43 -5.25
CA GLY A 104 -1.98 9.67 -6.01
C GLY A 104 -0.90 10.01 -7.04
N ILE A 105 -0.21 9.00 -7.60
CA ILE A 105 0.92 9.23 -8.53
C ILE A 105 0.51 9.88 -9.85
N ALA A 106 -0.75 9.74 -10.31
CA ALA A 106 -1.21 10.37 -11.53
C ALA A 106 -1.22 11.91 -11.44
N SER A 107 -1.31 12.46 -10.22
CA SER A 107 -1.28 13.90 -9.97
C SER A 107 0.02 14.57 -10.41
N PHE A 108 1.16 13.85 -10.40
CA PHE A 108 2.46 14.39 -10.83
C PHE A 108 3.00 13.78 -12.13
N LEU A 109 2.46 12.65 -12.57
CA LEU A 109 2.86 12.04 -13.85
C LEU A 109 2.15 12.64 -15.07
N GLY A 110 1.22 13.59 -14.85
CA GLY A 110 0.54 14.33 -15.93
C GLY A 110 -0.78 13.72 -16.39
N GLY A 111 -1.18 12.56 -15.88
CA GLY A 111 -2.44 11.88 -16.25
C GLY A 111 -3.66 12.33 -15.43
N GLU A 112 -3.43 12.93 -14.27
CA GLU A 112 -4.42 13.39 -13.29
C GLU A 112 -5.42 12.33 -12.78
N SER A 113 -5.55 11.19 -13.46
CA SER A 113 -6.41 10.06 -13.07
C SER A 113 -5.80 8.73 -13.51
N THR A 114 -6.33 7.62 -12.98
CA THR A 114 -5.91 6.26 -13.31
C THR A 114 -7.12 5.34 -13.45
N PRO A 115 -7.10 4.31 -14.32
CA PRO A 115 -8.17 3.32 -14.43
C PRO A 115 -8.21 2.34 -13.25
N SER A 116 -7.27 2.43 -12.31
CA SER A 116 -7.25 1.62 -11.08
C SER A 116 -7.93 2.34 -9.94
N GLN A 117 -8.27 1.60 -8.89
CA GLN A 117 -8.68 2.17 -7.61
C GLN A 117 -7.66 1.86 -6.51
N ALA A 118 -7.67 2.67 -5.45
CA ALA A 118 -6.86 2.48 -4.26
C ALA A 118 -7.76 2.29 -3.04
N VAL A 119 -7.61 1.13 -2.34
CA VAL A 119 -8.45 0.74 -1.20
C VAL A 119 -7.59 0.41 0.00
N VAL A 120 -7.99 0.89 1.18
CA VAL A 120 -7.30 0.63 2.44
C VAL A 120 -7.53 -0.82 2.86
N LEU A 121 -6.46 -1.61 2.94
CA LEU A 121 -6.49 -3.00 3.40
C LEU A 121 -6.14 -3.18 4.87
N SER A 122 -5.36 -2.26 5.43
CA SER A 122 -5.07 -2.20 6.86
C SER A 122 -5.22 -0.77 7.32
N ALA A 123 -6.03 -0.56 8.35
CA ALA A 123 -6.30 0.78 8.88
C ALA A 123 -5.00 1.46 9.36
N GLY A 124 -4.97 2.78 9.23
CA GLY A 124 -3.81 3.59 9.61
C GLY A 124 -4.08 5.06 9.39
N TYR A 125 -3.07 5.78 8.92
CA TYR A 125 -3.18 7.20 8.58
C TYR A 125 -2.11 7.61 7.57
N ALA A 126 -2.37 8.73 6.92
CA ALA A 126 -1.47 9.35 5.96
C ALA A 126 -1.36 10.85 6.21
N TYR A 127 -0.39 11.46 5.55
CA TYR A 127 -0.32 12.90 5.36
C TYR A 127 -0.60 13.19 3.90
N ARG A 128 -1.63 14.01 3.61
CA ARG A 128 -1.96 14.35 2.23
C ARG A 128 -1.46 15.75 1.88
N LEU A 129 -1.01 15.88 0.63
CA LEU A 129 -0.62 17.12 -0.01
C LEU A 129 -1.51 17.35 -1.22
N ARG A 130 -2.03 18.55 -1.41
CA ARG A 130 -2.81 18.89 -2.60
C ARG A 130 -1.95 18.84 -3.86
N ALA A 131 -2.54 18.37 -4.96
CA ALA A 131 -1.83 18.20 -6.23
C ALA A 131 -1.32 19.53 -6.83
N ASP A 132 -2.03 20.65 -6.61
CA ASP A 132 -1.58 21.97 -7.05
C ASP A 132 -0.34 22.46 -6.29
N LEU A 133 -0.27 22.22 -4.98
CA LEU A 133 0.90 22.55 -4.16
C LEU A 133 2.09 21.62 -4.51
N LEU A 134 1.81 20.34 -4.78
CA LEU A 134 2.83 19.42 -5.26
C LEU A 134 3.46 19.88 -6.57
N LYS A 135 2.67 20.41 -7.52
CA LYS A 135 3.21 20.93 -8.80
C LYS A 135 4.24 22.04 -8.55
N ASN A 136 3.96 22.94 -7.63
CA ASN A 136 4.92 23.99 -7.25
C ASN A 136 6.22 23.40 -6.67
N GLU A 137 6.11 22.37 -5.82
CA GLU A 137 7.29 21.70 -5.26
C GLU A 137 8.11 20.92 -6.31
N LEU A 138 7.47 20.42 -7.36
CA LEU A 138 8.16 19.75 -8.46
C LEU A 138 8.98 20.68 -9.35
N GLU A 139 8.68 22.00 -9.33
CA GLU A 139 9.44 23.03 -10.03
C GLU A 139 10.68 23.49 -9.24
N HIS A 140 10.77 23.15 -7.95
CA HIS A 140 11.95 23.42 -7.14
C HIS A 140 13.03 22.37 -7.38
N ASP A 141 14.28 22.79 -7.35
CA ASP A 141 15.46 21.90 -7.44
C ASP A 141 15.72 21.20 -6.08
N GLY A 142 14.71 20.41 -5.63
CA GLY A 142 14.71 19.70 -4.38
C GLY A 142 14.80 18.18 -4.56
N LEU A 143 14.91 17.43 -3.46
CA LEU A 143 15.03 15.97 -3.50
C LEU A 143 13.68 15.27 -3.76
N LEU A 144 12.53 15.91 -3.44
CA LEU A 144 11.21 15.28 -3.54
C LEU A 144 10.88 14.76 -4.96
N PRO A 145 11.08 15.52 -6.06
CA PRO A 145 10.85 15.03 -7.42
C PRO A 145 11.63 13.75 -7.72
N HIS A 146 12.89 13.70 -7.32
CA HIS A 146 13.76 12.54 -7.54
C HIS A 146 13.30 11.31 -6.74
N LEU A 147 12.86 11.49 -5.50
CA LEU A 147 12.30 10.42 -4.67
C LEU A 147 11.00 9.86 -5.27
N LEU A 148 10.11 10.73 -5.74
CA LEU A 148 8.85 10.33 -6.37
C LEU A 148 9.08 9.55 -7.66
N LEU A 149 10.04 9.95 -8.50
CA LEU A 149 10.39 9.23 -9.72
C LEU A 149 11.01 7.85 -9.40
N ARG A 150 11.92 7.76 -8.43
CA ARG A 150 12.51 6.50 -7.96
C ARG A 150 11.45 5.57 -7.35
N TYR A 151 10.52 6.11 -6.56
CA TYR A 151 9.38 5.36 -6.04
C TYR A 151 8.49 4.85 -7.18
N THR A 152 8.21 5.67 -8.19
CA THR A 152 7.43 5.26 -9.36
C THR A 152 8.10 4.11 -10.12
N GLN A 153 9.43 4.14 -10.28
CA GLN A 153 10.19 3.04 -10.88
C GLN A 153 10.07 1.76 -10.03
N ALA A 154 10.18 1.85 -8.70
CA ALA A 154 10.00 0.70 -7.80
C ALA A 154 8.58 0.12 -7.91
N LEU A 155 7.57 0.99 -8.02
CA LEU A 155 6.18 0.59 -8.21
C LEU A 155 5.95 -0.12 -9.55
N ILE A 156 6.58 0.35 -10.64
CA ILE A 156 6.53 -0.32 -11.94
C ILE A 156 7.16 -1.71 -11.85
N ALA A 157 8.31 -1.84 -11.19
CA ALA A 157 8.97 -3.13 -10.97
C ALA A 157 8.09 -4.07 -10.12
N GLN A 158 7.45 -3.58 -9.06
CA GLN A 158 6.50 -4.34 -8.24
C GLN A 158 5.34 -4.84 -9.09
N THR A 159 4.73 -3.96 -9.90
CA THR A 159 3.58 -4.29 -10.76
C THR A 159 3.95 -5.39 -11.76
N GLY A 160 5.07 -5.24 -12.46
CA GLY A 160 5.56 -6.24 -13.40
C GLY A 160 5.86 -7.59 -12.74
N GLN A 161 6.48 -7.57 -11.55
CA GLN A 161 6.80 -8.79 -10.81
C GLN A 161 5.54 -9.48 -10.26
N ILE A 162 4.51 -8.72 -9.84
CA ILE A 162 3.23 -9.30 -9.41
C ILE A 162 2.53 -9.96 -10.61
N ALA A 163 2.51 -9.33 -11.78
CA ALA A 163 1.92 -9.91 -12.99
C ALA A 163 2.60 -11.24 -13.38
N ALA A 164 3.94 -11.27 -13.36
CA ALA A 164 4.71 -12.50 -13.60
C ALA A 164 4.43 -13.56 -12.52
N CYS A 165 4.39 -13.17 -11.25
CA CYS A 165 4.09 -14.06 -10.13
C CYS A 165 2.70 -14.70 -10.26
N ASN A 166 1.68 -13.91 -10.57
CA ASN A 166 0.32 -14.39 -10.74
C ASN A 166 0.19 -15.40 -11.90
N ARG A 167 1.04 -15.31 -12.92
CA ARG A 167 1.06 -16.21 -14.06
C ARG A 167 1.79 -17.53 -13.81
N HIS A 168 2.88 -17.50 -13.04
CA HIS A 168 3.87 -18.60 -13.01
C HIS A 168 3.95 -19.30 -11.66
N HIS A 169 3.49 -18.71 -10.57
CA HIS A 169 3.61 -19.29 -9.22
C HIS A 169 2.29 -19.81 -8.68
N SER A 170 2.37 -20.78 -7.78
CA SER A 170 1.20 -21.35 -7.10
C SER A 170 0.53 -20.33 -6.18
N VAL A 171 -0.77 -20.53 -5.91
CA VAL A 171 -1.53 -19.70 -4.96
C VAL A 171 -0.86 -19.69 -3.57
N GLU A 172 -0.28 -20.79 -3.15
CA GLU A 172 0.48 -20.87 -1.90
C GLU A 172 1.68 -19.92 -1.88
N GLN A 173 2.48 -19.91 -2.95
CA GLN A 173 3.63 -18.98 -3.09
C GLN A 173 3.18 -17.53 -3.20
N GLN A 174 2.09 -17.25 -3.92
CA GLN A 174 1.49 -15.91 -4.01
C GLN A 174 1.01 -15.44 -2.64
N LEU A 175 0.37 -16.31 -1.85
CA LEU A 175 -0.08 -16.02 -0.49
C LEU A 175 1.12 -15.73 0.44
N CYS A 176 2.19 -16.55 0.39
CA CYS A 176 3.41 -16.30 1.16
C CYS A 176 4.02 -14.93 0.81
N ARG A 177 4.17 -14.62 -0.48
CA ARG A 177 4.67 -13.32 -0.96
C ARG A 177 3.82 -12.18 -0.43
N TRP A 178 2.50 -12.32 -0.53
CA TRP A 178 1.57 -11.29 -0.12
C TRP A 178 1.63 -11.04 1.41
N ILE A 179 1.63 -12.11 2.22
CA ILE A 179 1.77 -12.03 3.68
C ILE A 179 3.07 -11.31 4.06
N LEU A 180 4.21 -11.75 3.53
CA LEU A 180 5.51 -11.16 3.83
C LEU A 180 5.59 -9.68 3.41
N SER A 181 5.13 -9.38 2.19
CA SER A 181 5.11 -7.99 1.69
C SER A 181 4.21 -7.07 2.52
N SER A 182 3.11 -7.60 3.08
CA SER A 182 2.22 -6.84 3.97
C SER A 182 2.86 -6.62 5.34
N LEU A 183 3.49 -7.65 5.92
CA LEU A 183 4.15 -7.56 7.22
C LEU A 183 5.40 -6.68 7.21
N ASP A 184 6.09 -6.55 6.06
CA ASP A 184 7.20 -5.59 5.91
C ASP A 184 6.74 -4.14 6.10
N ARG A 185 5.44 -3.86 5.95
CA ARG A 185 4.80 -2.54 6.04
C ARG A 185 4.09 -2.29 7.37
N LEU A 186 4.06 -3.29 8.23
CA LEU A 186 3.40 -3.23 9.53
C LEU A 186 4.41 -3.43 10.66
N SER A 187 4.14 -2.81 11.80
CA SER A 187 4.94 -2.98 13.02
C SER A 187 4.57 -4.25 13.82
N SER A 188 3.73 -5.11 13.26
CA SER A 188 3.26 -6.34 13.92
C SER A 188 3.50 -7.56 13.04
N ASN A 189 3.45 -8.77 13.63
CA ASN A 189 3.46 -10.04 12.92
C ASN A 189 2.05 -10.57 12.61
N GLU A 190 1.04 -9.72 12.74
CA GLU A 190 -0.38 -10.03 12.55
C GLU A 190 -0.99 -9.20 11.44
N LEU A 191 -1.82 -9.85 10.61
CA LEU A 191 -2.64 -9.26 9.57
C LEU A 191 -4.11 -9.53 9.88
N GLU A 192 -4.92 -8.48 9.90
CA GLU A 192 -6.37 -8.60 10.02
C GLU A 192 -7.01 -8.57 8.64
N MET A 193 -7.36 -9.77 8.10
CA MET A 193 -7.90 -9.91 6.76
C MET A 193 -8.67 -11.23 6.56
N THR A 194 -9.86 -11.15 5.95
CA THR A 194 -10.67 -12.34 5.63
C THR A 194 -10.11 -13.09 4.43
N GLN A 195 -10.42 -14.40 4.31
CA GLN A 195 -10.03 -15.19 3.13
C GLN A 195 -10.64 -14.66 1.84
N GLU A 196 -11.82 -14.09 1.90
CA GLU A 196 -12.50 -13.47 0.77
C GLU A 196 -11.73 -12.25 0.26
N LEU A 197 -11.37 -11.34 1.17
CA LEU A 197 -10.56 -10.17 0.82
C LEU A 197 -9.19 -10.55 0.26
N ILE A 198 -8.54 -11.59 0.81
CA ILE A 198 -7.27 -12.10 0.26
C ILE A 198 -7.47 -12.69 -1.13
N ALA A 199 -8.58 -13.41 -1.36
CA ALA A 199 -8.92 -13.97 -2.66
C ALA A 199 -9.13 -12.87 -3.71
N ASP A 200 -9.87 -11.81 -3.36
CA ASP A 200 -10.08 -10.63 -4.21
C ASP A 200 -8.76 -9.93 -4.54
N VAL A 201 -7.90 -9.76 -3.52
CA VAL A 201 -6.57 -9.13 -3.69
C VAL A 201 -5.67 -9.97 -4.61
N LEU A 202 -5.65 -11.29 -4.46
CA LEU A 202 -4.81 -12.18 -5.28
C LEU A 202 -5.45 -12.54 -6.64
N GLY A 203 -6.71 -12.17 -6.86
CA GLY A 203 -7.44 -12.51 -8.09
C GLY A 203 -7.67 -14.02 -8.25
N VAL A 204 -7.96 -14.72 -7.15
CA VAL A 204 -8.14 -16.17 -7.12
C VAL A 204 -9.44 -16.53 -6.39
N ARG A 205 -9.90 -17.79 -6.52
CA ARG A 205 -11.09 -18.25 -5.80
C ARG A 205 -10.79 -18.41 -4.30
N ARG A 206 -11.79 -18.12 -3.46
CA ARG A 206 -11.69 -18.24 -1.99
C ARG A 206 -11.26 -19.63 -1.52
N GLU A 207 -11.72 -20.69 -2.21
CA GLU A 207 -11.38 -22.08 -1.93
C GLU A 207 -9.86 -22.31 -2.05
N ALA A 208 -9.22 -21.68 -3.05
CA ALA A 208 -7.77 -21.77 -3.26
C ALA A 208 -7.00 -21.11 -2.10
N ILE A 209 -7.49 -19.99 -1.56
CA ILE A 209 -6.92 -19.35 -0.36
C ILE A 209 -7.10 -20.26 0.87
N THR A 210 -8.28 -20.86 1.03
CA THR A 210 -8.56 -21.78 2.14
C THR A 210 -7.58 -22.98 2.13
N GLU A 211 -7.34 -23.55 0.94
CA GLU A 211 -6.39 -24.66 0.77
C GLU A 211 -4.95 -24.22 1.05
N ALA A 212 -4.51 -23.13 0.45
CA ALA A 212 -3.16 -22.59 0.63
C ALA A 212 -2.87 -22.24 2.11
N ALA A 213 -3.77 -21.49 2.74
CA ALA A 213 -3.65 -21.16 4.17
C ALA A 213 -3.66 -22.41 5.06
N GLY A 214 -4.48 -23.42 4.72
CA GLY A 214 -4.50 -24.70 5.42
C GLY A 214 -3.17 -25.45 5.35
N LYS A 215 -2.47 -25.43 4.21
CA LYS A 215 -1.12 -26.01 4.06
C LYS A 215 -0.11 -25.27 4.92
N LEU A 216 -0.10 -23.92 4.89
CA LEU A 216 0.80 -23.12 5.70
C LEU A 216 0.57 -23.32 7.22
N GLN A 217 -0.68 -23.48 7.65
CA GLN A 217 -1.03 -23.80 9.04
C GLN A 217 -0.54 -25.19 9.45
N LYS A 218 -0.76 -26.21 8.60
CA LYS A 218 -0.27 -27.58 8.86
C LYS A 218 1.25 -27.65 8.96
N ALA A 219 1.95 -26.81 8.19
CA ALA A 219 3.40 -26.66 8.25
C ALA A 219 3.88 -25.84 9.47
N GLY A 220 2.97 -25.28 10.27
CA GLY A 220 3.29 -24.46 11.45
C GLY A 220 3.88 -23.09 11.12
N LEU A 221 3.65 -22.56 9.92
CA LEU A 221 4.22 -21.29 9.47
C LEU A 221 3.34 -20.10 9.85
N ILE A 222 2.03 -20.30 9.81
CA ILE A 222 1.04 -19.30 10.18
C ILE A 222 -0.02 -19.89 11.11
N ARG A 223 -0.73 -19.02 11.80
CA ARG A 223 -2.02 -19.29 12.42
C ARG A 223 -3.07 -18.40 11.77
N TYR A 224 -4.12 -19.01 11.23
CA TYR A 224 -5.22 -18.26 10.64
C TYR A 224 -6.52 -18.58 11.36
N LYS A 225 -7.13 -17.59 12.00
CA LYS A 225 -8.38 -17.76 12.74
C LYS A 225 -9.22 -16.48 12.69
N ARG A 226 -10.48 -16.60 12.25
CA ARG A 226 -11.48 -15.52 12.26
C ARG A 226 -11.01 -14.22 11.61
N GLY A 227 -10.34 -14.29 10.46
CA GLY A 227 -9.83 -13.12 9.77
C GLY A 227 -8.47 -12.59 10.26
N HIS A 228 -7.83 -13.27 11.20
CA HIS A 228 -6.50 -12.91 11.72
C HIS A 228 -5.47 -13.93 11.25
N ILE A 229 -4.43 -13.45 10.58
CA ILE A 229 -3.25 -14.22 10.20
C ILE A 229 -2.09 -13.79 11.09
N ILE A 230 -1.53 -14.74 11.83
CA ILE A 230 -0.32 -14.54 12.63
C ILE A 230 0.78 -15.38 12.02
N VAL A 231 1.92 -14.77 11.68
CA VAL A 231 3.11 -15.50 11.23
C VAL A 231 3.84 -16.03 12.45
N LEU A 232 3.96 -17.37 12.52
CA LEU A 232 4.62 -18.08 13.62
C LEU A 232 6.12 -18.26 13.37
N ASP A 233 6.50 -18.47 12.11
CA ASP A 233 7.89 -18.69 11.69
C ASP A 233 8.15 -17.94 10.38
N ARG A 234 8.63 -16.70 10.52
CA ARG A 234 8.92 -15.83 9.37
C ARG A 234 10.05 -16.39 8.51
N GLN A 235 11.10 -16.93 9.12
CA GLN A 235 12.27 -17.41 8.39
C GLN A 235 11.90 -18.62 7.48
N ARG A 236 11.10 -19.55 8.00
CA ARG A 236 10.60 -20.67 7.20
C ARG A 236 9.59 -20.23 6.15
N LEU A 237 8.78 -19.20 6.41
CA LEU A 237 7.87 -18.62 5.42
C LEU A 237 8.65 -17.98 4.28
N GLU A 238 9.76 -17.26 4.57
CA GLU A 238 10.68 -16.70 3.59
C GLU A 238 11.40 -17.77 2.75
N ALA A 239 11.63 -18.96 3.31
CA ALA A 239 12.19 -20.10 2.57
C ALA A 239 11.18 -20.76 1.62
N GLN A 240 9.87 -20.55 1.82
CA GLN A 240 8.81 -21.13 0.96
C GLN A 240 8.27 -20.14 -0.08
N VAL A 241 8.54 -18.85 0.08
CA VAL A 241 8.08 -17.85 -0.88
C VAL A 241 8.86 -17.95 -2.20
N CYS A 242 8.20 -17.56 -3.30
CA CYS A 242 8.90 -17.45 -4.59
C CYS A 242 9.88 -16.26 -4.59
N GLU A 243 10.83 -16.28 -5.52
CA GLU A 243 11.83 -15.23 -5.74
C GLU A 243 11.24 -13.84 -5.93
N CYS A 244 9.96 -13.74 -6.31
CA CYS A 244 9.26 -12.48 -6.55
C CYS A 244 9.28 -11.54 -5.33
N TYR A 245 9.20 -12.10 -4.13
CA TYR A 245 9.32 -11.32 -2.89
C TYR A 245 10.67 -10.63 -2.78
N ALA A 246 11.75 -11.40 -2.95
CA ALA A 246 13.11 -10.88 -2.83
C ALA A 246 13.46 -9.91 -3.98
N VAL A 247 12.93 -10.13 -5.19
CA VAL A 247 13.15 -9.23 -6.34
C VAL A 247 12.56 -7.86 -6.05
N VAL A 248 11.29 -7.79 -5.62
CA VAL A 248 10.63 -6.52 -5.29
C VAL A 248 11.35 -5.83 -4.13
N LYS A 249 11.67 -6.55 -3.05
CA LYS A 249 12.37 -5.99 -1.89
C LYS A 249 13.71 -5.35 -2.30
N ARG A 250 14.55 -6.07 -3.08
CA ARG A 250 15.83 -5.53 -3.57
C ARG A 250 15.65 -4.28 -4.43
N GLU A 251 14.59 -4.19 -5.25
CA GLU A 251 14.33 -3.01 -6.06
C GLU A 251 13.97 -1.78 -5.22
N TYR A 252 13.13 -1.95 -4.21
CA TYR A 252 12.84 -0.88 -3.24
C TYR A 252 14.12 -0.46 -2.49
N ASP A 253 14.90 -1.41 -1.98
CA ASP A 253 16.17 -1.15 -1.29
C ASP A 253 17.19 -0.41 -2.17
N ARG A 254 17.23 -0.72 -3.48
CA ARG A 254 18.14 -0.09 -4.45
C ARG A 254 17.72 1.33 -4.82
N LEU A 255 16.43 1.55 -5.04
CA LEU A 255 15.89 2.81 -5.52
C LEU A 255 15.64 3.80 -4.39
N LEU A 256 15.33 3.30 -3.19
CA LEU A 256 15.02 4.07 -2.00
C LEU A 256 15.91 3.63 -0.82
N PRO A 257 17.24 3.82 -0.91
CA PRO A 257 18.18 3.37 0.12
C PRO A 257 17.94 4.04 1.48
N GLU A 258 17.30 5.19 1.52
CA GLU A 258 16.89 5.92 2.72
C GLU A 258 15.85 5.14 3.55
N HIS A 259 15.07 4.28 2.90
CA HIS A 259 14.10 3.38 3.53
C HIS A 259 14.76 2.49 4.60
N ARG A 260 15.92 1.90 4.31
CA ARG A 260 16.67 1.07 5.28
C ARG A 260 17.14 1.84 6.51
N ARG A 261 17.49 3.12 6.37
CA ARG A 261 17.93 3.96 7.49
C ARG A 261 16.79 4.24 8.45
N ALA A 262 15.59 4.47 7.93
CA ALA A 262 14.39 4.69 8.74
C ALA A 262 13.94 3.41 9.48
N GLU A 263 14.02 2.23 8.85
CA GLU A 263 13.71 0.94 9.49
C GLU A 263 14.65 0.60 10.65
N VAL A 264 15.94 0.90 10.54
CA VAL A 264 16.93 0.66 11.60
C VAL A 264 16.68 1.59 12.79
N ALA A 265 16.43 2.88 12.53
CA ALA A 265 16.16 3.87 13.56
C ALA A 265 14.83 3.65 14.32
N SER A 266 13.87 2.93 13.73
CA SER A 266 12.59 2.62 14.38
C SER A 266 12.62 1.35 15.26
N ARG A 267 13.71 0.58 15.19
CA ARG A 267 13.91 -0.67 15.96
C ARG A 267 14.86 -0.52 17.15
N GLU A 268 15.53 0.63 17.25
CA GLU A 268 16.32 1.09 18.40
C GLU A 268 15.47 1.95 19.36
#